data_3646aff2d488e19884bf93b3299aac6a
#
_entry.id   3646aff2d488e19884bf93b3299aac6a
#
_cell.length_a   1.000
_cell.length_b   1.000
_cell.length_c   1.000
_cell.angle_alpha   90.00
_cell.angle_beta   90.00
_cell.angle_gamma   90.00
#
_symmetry.space_group_name_H-M   'P 1'
#
loop_
_entity.id
_entity.type
_entity.pdbx_description
1 polymer ?
#
loop_
_entity_poly.entity_id
_entity_poly.type
_entity_poly.pdbx_seq_one_letter_code
_entity_poly.pdbx_strand_id
1 'polypeptide(L)'
;MLASTTEFPVHRVVIRIMQTPEALLSRIADLPAMAAGSKRLIVLLTQLGDFDSMEYAQALVPELPRLEQAGIRLLAIAIGDQAGADRFCAFTGMPSELLQVEPDARLHQALDLSPGLQAPGGPWPSLLLMCAGIGSPGTLSEVLRGYTGDRSAPQRFGDDEVVSTGVLPPIPAGLFRRAGGEGFQRPFELATVRLRNMNEVLRNWSTYVPDDRFITQRGGTFLLDSDDSLLYVYRDRGILGFSATMQRPLAFLDPWLNHAD
;
A
#
# COMPACT_ATOMS: atom_id res chain seq x y z
N MET A 1 -16.10 16.79 -52.43
CA MET A 1 -15.34 15.84 -51.59
C MET A 1 -14.80 16.64 -50.41
N LEU A 2 -15.49 16.61 -49.28
CA LEU A 2 -15.10 17.27 -48.04
C LEU A 2 -14.58 16.19 -47.09
N ALA A 3 -13.31 16.26 -46.74
CA ALA A 3 -12.71 15.36 -45.77
C ALA A 3 -13.16 15.79 -44.34
N SER A 4 -13.88 14.94 -43.66
CA SER A 4 -14.25 15.09 -42.26
C SER A 4 -13.05 14.69 -41.39
N THR A 5 -12.42 15.65 -40.74
CA THR A 5 -11.46 15.43 -39.68
C THR A 5 -12.22 15.18 -38.39
N THR A 6 -12.22 13.94 -37.95
CA THR A 6 -12.74 13.55 -36.63
C THR A 6 -11.68 13.90 -35.58
N GLU A 7 -11.83 15.01 -34.90
CA GLU A 7 -11.04 15.33 -33.70
C GLU A 7 -11.51 14.46 -32.54
N PHE A 8 -10.62 13.62 -32.02
CA PHE A 8 -10.85 12.93 -30.74
C PHE A 8 -10.61 13.93 -29.59
N PRO A 9 -11.50 14.00 -28.61
CA PRO A 9 -11.29 14.88 -27.47
C PRO A 9 -10.13 14.36 -26.63
N VAL A 10 -9.01 15.08 -26.64
CA VAL A 10 -7.94 14.90 -25.68
C VAL A 10 -8.49 15.32 -24.33
N HIS A 11 -8.74 14.36 -23.44
CA HIS A 11 -9.07 14.65 -22.06
C HIS A 11 -7.89 15.38 -21.41
N ARG A 12 -8.00 16.70 -21.35
CA ARG A 12 -7.13 17.56 -20.54
C ARG A 12 -7.32 17.13 -19.09
N VAL A 13 -6.40 16.34 -18.54
CA VAL A 13 -6.28 16.12 -17.10
C VAL A 13 -5.99 17.50 -16.50
N VAL A 14 -6.99 18.10 -15.89
CA VAL A 14 -6.81 19.31 -15.09
C VAL A 14 -6.10 18.88 -13.81
N ILE A 15 -4.78 18.98 -13.80
CA ILE A 15 -3.98 18.81 -12.57
C ILE A 15 -4.34 20.00 -11.69
N ARG A 16 -5.23 19.75 -10.74
CA ARG A 16 -5.54 20.71 -9.68
C ARG A 16 -4.34 20.67 -8.74
N ILE A 17 -3.44 21.65 -8.84
CA ILE A 17 -2.33 21.81 -7.90
C ILE A 17 -2.97 21.95 -6.51
N MET A 18 -2.89 20.89 -5.72
CA MET A 18 -3.34 20.90 -4.33
C MET A 18 -2.15 21.30 -3.46
N GLN A 19 -2.40 22.09 -2.43
CA GLN A 19 -1.35 22.41 -1.47
C GLN A 19 -1.01 21.16 -0.65
N THR A 20 0.29 20.90 -0.50
CA THR A 20 0.77 19.86 0.41
C THR A 20 0.44 20.24 1.84
N PRO A 21 -0.11 19.34 2.66
CA PRO A 21 -0.39 19.62 4.07
C PRO A 21 0.88 20.04 4.82
N GLU A 22 0.80 21.12 5.59
CA GLU A 22 1.92 21.65 6.38
C GLU A 22 2.49 20.60 7.35
N ALA A 23 1.62 19.78 7.96
CA ALA A 23 2.04 18.71 8.85
C ALA A 23 2.95 17.69 8.14
N LEU A 24 2.73 17.41 6.84
CA LEU A 24 3.58 16.53 6.06
C LEU A 24 4.92 17.19 5.76
N LEU A 25 4.91 18.45 5.31
CA LEU A 25 6.14 19.20 5.04
C LEU A 25 6.99 19.34 6.31
N SER A 26 6.39 19.69 7.43
CA SER A 26 7.07 19.80 8.73
C SER A 26 7.69 18.44 9.14
N ARG A 27 6.99 17.34 8.90
CA ARG A 27 7.49 16.00 9.26
C ARG A 27 8.71 15.58 8.47
N ILE A 28 8.83 16.00 7.22
CA ILE A 28 9.94 15.63 6.33
C ILE A 28 11.05 16.68 6.26
N ALA A 29 10.86 17.87 6.84
CA ALA A 29 11.78 18.99 6.72
C ALA A 29 13.20 18.69 7.19
N ASP A 30 13.34 17.93 8.28
CA ASP A 30 14.64 17.58 8.88
C ASP A 30 15.26 16.31 8.29
N LEU A 31 14.63 15.74 7.25
CA LEU A 31 15.11 14.53 6.60
C LEU A 31 15.89 14.88 5.31
N PRO A 32 17.23 14.81 5.30
CA PRO A 32 18.03 15.17 4.12
C PRO A 32 17.62 14.38 2.87
N ALA A 33 17.20 13.12 3.05
CA ALA A 33 16.70 12.29 1.96
C ALA A 33 15.39 12.81 1.36
N MET A 34 14.63 13.63 2.09
CA MET A 34 13.33 14.18 1.66
C MET A 34 13.39 15.68 1.36
N ALA A 35 14.58 16.26 1.21
CA ALA A 35 14.74 17.67 0.83
C ALA A 35 14.06 17.96 -0.51
N ALA A 36 13.57 19.19 -0.67
CA ALA A 36 13.04 19.71 -1.94
C ALA A 36 14.07 19.59 -3.07
N GLY A 37 13.60 19.65 -4.32
CA GLY A 37 14.45 19.51 -5.50
C GLY A 37 14.37 18.15 -6.21
N SER A 38 13.66 17.18 -5.62
CA SER A 38 13.30 15.90 -6.25
C SER A 38 11.86 15.54 -5.95
N LYS A 39 11.26 14.66 -6.77
CA LYS A 39 9.95 14.09 -6.43
C LYS A 39 10.05 13.19 -5.21
N ARG A 40 9.02 13.21 -4.38
CA ARG A 40 8.99 12.46 -3.11
C ARG A 40 7.68 11.71 -2.97
N LEU A 41 7.77 10.40 -2.88
CA LEU A 41 6.66 9.52 -2.56
C LEU A 41 6.66 9.26 -1.05
N ILE A 42 5.66 9.77 -0.35
CA ILE A 42 5.48 9.55 1.09
C ILE A 42 4.26 8.64 1.27
N VAL A 43 4.49 7.49 1.89
CA VAL A 43 3.46 6.48 2.17
C VAL A 43 3.23 6.43 3.66
N LEU A 44 2.08 6.89 4.11
CA LEU A 44 1.61 6.69 5.48
C LEU A 44 1.01 5.29 5.52
N LEU A 45 1.81 4.33 5.96
CA LEU A 45 1.32 3.01 6.29
C LEU A 45 0.40 3.13 7.52
N THR A 46 -0.41 2.13 7.76
CA THR A 46 -1.21 2.03 8.97
C THR A 46 -0.32 1.59 10.15
N GLN A 47 -0.81 0.78 11.05
CA GLN A 47 0.06 0.14 12.04
C GLN A 47 0.89 -0.97 11.36
N LEU A 48 2.12 -1.21 11.82
CA LEU A 48 3.02 -2.23 11.26
C LEU A 48 2.40 -3.63 11.22
N GLY A 49 1.49 -3.94 12.16
CA GLY A 49 0.74 -5.18 12.20
C GLY A 49 -0.49 -5.25 11.30
N ASP A 50 -0.77 -4.22 10.52
CA ASP A 50 -1.84 -4.26 9.54
C ASP A 50 -1.37 -4.99 8.26
N PHE A 51 -2.21 -5.87 7.75
CA PHE A 51 -1.91 -6.63 6.52
C PHE A 51 -1.80 -5.74 5.29
N ASP A 52 -2.50 -4.62 5.25
CA ASP A 52 -2.40 -3.60 4.20
C ASP A 52 -1.00 -3.01 4.13
N SER A 53 -0.40 -2.69 5.29
CA SER A 53 0.97 -2.17 5.37
C SER A 53 1.97 -3.16 4.79
N MET A 54 1.83 -4.44 5.11
CA MET A 54 2.71 -5.49 4.56
C MET A 54 2.51 -5.69 3.05
N GLU A 55 1.25 -5.78 2.59
CA GLU A 55 0.95 -5.95 1.17
C GLU A 55 1.44 -4.74 0.36
N TYR A 56 1.30 -3.53 0.90
CA TYR A 56 1.79 -2.31 0.25
C TYR A 56 3.31 -2.26 0.18
N ALA A 57 4.02 -2.56 1.27
CA ALA A 57 5.48 -2.64 1.27
C ALA A 57 5.98 -3.67 0.25
N GLN A 58 5.36 -4.86 0.22
CA GLN A 58 5.69 -5.91 -0.75
C GLN A 58 5.39 -5.51 -2.21
N ALA A 59 4.48 -4.58 -2.44
CA ALA A 59 4.25 -4.00 -3.76
C ALA A 59 5.28 -2.93 -4.13
N LEU A 60 5.78 -2.16 -3.14
CA LEU A 60 6.77 -1.09 -3.35
C LEU A 60 8.19 -1.63 -3.59
N VAL A 61 8.60 -2.68 -2.87
CA VAL A 61 9.97 -3.21 -2.92
C VAL A 61 10.44 -3.54 -4.34
N PRO A 62 9.69 -4.25 -5.19
CA PRO A 62 10.11 -4.51 -6.57
C PRO A 62 10.24 -3.25 -7.44
N GLU A 63 9.58 -2.15 -7.08
CA GLU A 63 9.57 -0.91 -7.85
C GLU A 63 10.67 0.08 -7.42
N LEU A 64 11.42 -0.20 -6.36
CA LEU A 64 12.48 0.68 -5.85
C LEU A 64 13.50 1.07 -6.93
N PRO A 65 14.01 0.16 -7.77
CA PRO A 65 14.97 0.56 -8.82
C PRO A 65 14.36 1.51 -9.85
N ARG A 66 13.07 1.37 -10.18
CA ARG A 66 12.35 2.26 -11.11
C ARG A 66 12.08 3.62 -10.49
N LEU A 67 11.76 3.68 -9.20
CA LEU A 67 11.62 4.94 -8.46
C LEU A 67 12.94 5.71 -8.45
N GLU A 68 14.06 5.02 -8.17
CA GLU A 68 15.39 5.61 -8.18
C GLU A 68 15.76 6.16 -9.57
N GLN A 69 15.56 5.38 -10.63
CA GLN A 69 15.78 5.81 -12.01
C GLN A 69 14.95 7.06 -12.39
N ALA A 70 13.72 7.13 -11.89
CA ALA A 70 12.83 8.28 -12.11
C ALA A 70 13.13 9.48 -11.18
N GLY A 71 14.15 9.38 -10.31
CA GLY A 71 14.48 10.41 -9.34
C GLY A 71 13.40 10.64 -8.27
N ILE A 72 12.57 9.62 -8.00
CA ILE A 72 11.52 9.67 -6.97
C ILE A 72 12.07 9.06 -5.68
N ARG A 73 12.16 9.86 -4.64
CA ARG A 73 12.58 9.41 -3.31
C ARG A 73 11.39 8.85 -2.54
N LEU A 74 11.55 7.69 -1.93
CA LEU A 74 10.51 7.02 -1.14
C LEU A 74 10.77 7.22 0.36
N LEU A 75 9.69 7.48 1.11
CA LEU A 75 9.64 7.40 2.56
C LEU A 75 8.33 6.72 2.96
N ALA A 76 8.40 5.66 3.73
CA ALA A 76 7.27 5.05 4.42
C ALA A 76 7.27 5.48 5.90
N ILE A 77 6.09 5.80 6.44
CA ILE A 77 5.92 6.14 7.86
C ILE A 77 4.79 5.27 8.39
N ALA A 78 5.05 4.52 9.46
CA ALA A 78 4.09 3.60 10.06
C ALA A 78 3.87 3.89 11.55
N ILE A 79 2.75 3.45 12.11
CA ILE A 79 2.54 3.45 13.55
C ILE A 79 3.18 2.18 14.14
N GLY A 80 4.06 2.34 15.11
CA GLY A 80 4.77 1.24 15.77
C GLY A 80 6.01 1.72 16.51
N ASP A 81 6.92 0.77 16.76
CA ASP A 81 8.21 1.03 17.36
C ASP A 81 9.38 0.45 16.51
N GLN A 82 10.60 0.68 16.95
CA GLN A 82 11.79 0.25 16.20
C GLN A 82 11.89 -1.28 16.09
N ALA A 83 11.50 -2.02 17.13
CA ALA A 83 11.54 -3.48 17.09
C ALA A 83 10.54 -4.04 16.05
N GLY A 84 9.36 -3.43 15.98
CA GLY A 84 8.36 -3.71 14.94
C GLY A 84 8.87 -3.34 13.54
N ALA A 85 9.53 -2.19 13.38
CA ALA A 85 10.10 -1.75 12.11
C ALA A 85 11.17 -2.70 11.59
N ASP A 86 12.11 -3.08 12.45
CA ASP A 86 13.21 -4.01 12.10
C ASP A 86 12.63 -5.35 11.59
N ARG A 87 11.63 -5.87 12.29
CA ARG A 87 10.97 -7.12 11.90
C ARG A 87 10.18 -6.97 10.61
N PHE A 88 9.46 -5.85 10.45
CA PHE A 88 8.69 -5.52 9.25
C PHE A 88 9.60 -5.46 8.02
N CYS A 89 10.72 -4.76 8.12
CA CYS A 89 11.72 -4.67 7.04
C CYS A 89 12.30 -6.04 6.70
N ALA A 90 12.68 -6.82 7.71
CA ALA A 90 13.20 -8.18 7.51
C ALA A 90 12.18 -9.11 6.81
N PHE A 91 10.89 -8.98 7.11
CA PHE A 91 9.84 -9.82 6.52
C PHE A 91 9.40 -9.35 5.13
N THR A 92 9.25 -8.04 4.91
CA THR A 92 8.76 -7.48 3.64
C THR A 92 9.85 -7.28 2.60
N GLY A 93 11.12 -7.22 3.01
CA GLY A 93 12.24 -6.85 2.17
C GLY A 93 12.39 -5.33 1.97
N MET A 94 11.61 -4.50 2.68
CA MET A 94 11.76 -3.05 2.61
C MET A 94 13.08 -2.63 3.26
N PRO A 95 13.91 -1.79 2.59
CA PRO A 95 15.11 -1.22 3.21
C PRO A 95 14.77 -0.40 4.45
N SER A 96 15.50 -0.61 5.53
CA SER A 96 15.20 0.01 6.83
C SER A 96 15.31 1.54 6.81
N GLU A 97 16.18 2.09 5.97
CA GLU A 97 16.36 3.53 5.77
C GLU A 97 15.14 4.22 5.10
N LEU A 98 14.27 3.44 4.48
CA LEU A 98 13.03 3.95 3.85
C LEU A 98 11.82 3.91 4.78
N LEU A 99 11.94 3.30 5.96
CA LEU A 99 10.85 3.18 6.92
C LEU A 99 11.15 3.98 8.20
N GLN A 100 10.19 4.80 8.59
CA GLN A 100 10.18 5.45 9.89
C GLN A 100 8.94 5.06 10.68
N VAL A 101 9.02 5.12 12.01
CA VAL A 101 7.91 4.79 12.88
C VAL A 101 7.50 5.98 13.74
N GLU A 102 6.21 6.08 13.98
CA GLU A 102 5.58 7.01 14.91
C GLU A 102 4.92 6.20 16.04
N PRO A 103 4.99 6.66 17.29
CA PRO A 103 4.40 5.92 18.40
C PRO A 103 2.88 5.99 18.44
N ASP A 104 2.28 6.86 17.65
CA ASP A 104 0.83 7.10 17.64
C ASP A 104 0.31 7.65 16.29
N ALA A 105 -0.99 7.91 16.21
CA ALA A 105 -1.66 8.36 14.98
C ALA A 105 -1.72 9.90 14.81
N ARG A 106 -0.96 10.71 15.55
CA ARG A 106 -1.06 12.18 15.47
C ARG A 106 -0.77 12.70 14.07
N LEU A 107 0.25 12.17 13.40
CA LEU A 107 0.55 12.54 12.01
C LEU A 107 -0.59 12.13 11.06
N HIS A 108 -1.13 10.92 11.23
CA HIS A 108 -2.27 10.44 10.43
C HIS A 108 -3.48 11.37 10.59
N GLN A 109 -3.80 11.78 11.82
CA GLN A 109 -4.89 12.71 12.12
C GLN A 109 -4.64 14.09 11.51
N ALA A 110 -3.41 14.61 11.61
CA ALA A 110 -3.04 15.90 11.03
C ALA A 110 -3.11 15.91 9.50
N LEU A 111 -3.00 14.73 8.86
CA LEU A 111 -3.15 14.53 7.41
C LEU A 111 -4.56 14.13 6.98
N ASP A 112 -5.53 14.17 7.91
CA ASP A 112 -6.94 13.86 7.62
C ASP A 112 -7.15 12.40 7.16
N LEU A 113 -6.32 11.49 7.68
CA LEU A 113 -6.45 10.05 7.42
C LEU A 113 -7.47 9.44 8.38
N SER A 114 -8.30 8.56 7.84
CA SER A 114 -9.41 7.95 8.58
C SER A 114 -8.92 7.14 9.79
N PRO A 115 -9.47 7.34 10.99
CA PRO A 115 -9.19 6.48 12.13
C PRO A 115 -9.83 5.08 12.01
N GLY A 116 -10.54 4.83 10.91
CA GLY A 116 -11.36 3.65 10.72
C GLY A 116 -12.67 3.73 11.50
N LEU A 117 -13.37 2.60 11.61
CA LEU A 117 -14.62 2.50 12.36
C LEU A 117 -14.35 2.70 13.86
N GLN A 118 -15.19 3.47 14.50
CA GLN A 118 -15.17 3.71 15.96
C GLN A 118 -16.47 3.17 16.56
N ALA A 119 -16.55 1.86 16.76
CA ALA A 119 -17.70 1.19 17.37
C ALA A 119 -17.59 1.12 18.90
N PRO A 120 -18.71 1.05 19.64
CA PRO A 120 -18.69 0.75 21.05
C PRO A 120 -17.96 -0.58 21.35
N GLY A 121 -17.22 -0.63 22.44
CA GLY A 121 -16.45 -1.80 22.85
C GLY A 121 -14.97 -1.78 22.44
N GLY A 122 -14.53 -0.70 21.80
CA GLY A 122 -13.11 -0.45 21.52
C GLY A 122 -12.62 -0.88 20.12
N PRO A 123 -11.30 -0.95 19.93
CA PRO A 123 -10.71 -1.15 18.60
C PRO A 123 -10.95 -2.56 18.02
N TRP A 124 -10.99 -3.59 18.83
CA TRP A 124 -11.18 -4.97 18.37
C TRP A 124 -12.56 -5.24 17.75
N PRO A 125 -13.71 -4.87 18.38
CA PRO A 125 -15.00 -4.94 17.72
C PRO A 125 -15.05 -4.12 16.43
N SER A 126 -14.44 -2.94 16.44
CA SER A 126 -14.35 -2.07 15.25
C SER A 126 -13.61 -2.75 14.11
N LEU A 127 -12.44 -3.36 14.38
CA LEU A 127 -11.66 -4.10 13.39
C LEU A 127 -12.46 -5.28 12.82
N LEU A 128 -13.13 -6.08 13.66
CA LEU A 128 -13.94 -7.21 13.20
C LEU A 128 -15.08 -6.77 12.29
N LEU A 129 -15.77 -5.68 12.64
CA LEU A 129 -16.81 -5.09 11.79
C LEU A 129 -16.24 -4.60 10.45
N MET A 130 -15.08 -3.95 10.45
CA MET A 130 -14.40 -3.53 9.23
C MET A 130 -13.99 -4.72 8.35
N CYS A 131 -13.49 -5.81 8.94
CA CYS A 131 -13.21 -7.05 8.21
C CYS A 131 -14.47 -7.66 7.57
N ALA A 132 -15.63 -7.46 8.19
CA ALA A 132 -16.93 -7.84 7.62
C ALA A 132 -17.49 -6.81 6.62
N GLY A 133 -16.73 -5.75 6.28
CA GLY A 133 -17.10 -4.71 5.32
C GLY A 133 -17.93 -3.56 5.91
N ILE A 134 -18.19 -3.57 7.22
CA ILE A 134 -18.96 -2.50 7.87
C ILE A 134 -18.04 -1.33 8.17
N GLY A 135 -18.36 -0.16 7.62
CA GLY A 135 -17.49 1.04 7.73
C GLY A 135 -16.13 0.88 7.00
N SER A 136 -16.02 -0.08 6.10
CA SER A 136 -14.78 -0.44 5.40
C SER A 136 -15.09 -0.75 3.93
N PRO A 137 -15.32 0.29 3.11
CA PRO A 137 -15.73 0.12 1.72
C PRO A 137 -14.63 -0.60 0.91
N GLY A 138 -15.05 -1.52 0.05
CA GLY A 138 -14.13 -2.28 -0.81
C GLY A 138 -13.58 -3.56 -0.19
N THR A 139 -13.59 -3.71 1.14
CA THR A 139 -12.98 -4.86 1.85
C THR A 139 -13.48 -6.21 1.33
N LEU A 140 -14.79 -6.40 1.25
CA LEU A 140 -15.35 -7.70 0.81
C LEU A 140 -15.02 -8.02 -0.65
N SER A 141 -15.00 -7.02 -1.53
CA SER A 141 -14.59 -7.23 -2.94
C SER A 141 -13.11 -7.62 -3.04
N GLU A 142 -12.24 -7.03 -2.21
CA GLU A 142 -10.82 -7.37 -2.16
C GLU A 142 -10.58 -8.76 -1.54
N VAL A 143 -11.33 -9.14 -0.52
CA VAL A 143 -11.32 -10.50 0.01
C VAL A 143 -11.72 -11.48 -1.08
N LEU A 144 -12.83 -11.22 -1.77
CA LEU A 144 -13.31 -12.09 -2.86
C LEU A 144 -12.28 -12.19 -3.99
N ARG A 145 -11.68 -11.06 -4.42
CA ARG A 145 -10.61 -11.03 -5.42
C ARG A 145 -9.44 -11.93 -5.03
N GLY A 146 -9.11 -11.99 -3.75
CA GLY A 146 -8.06 -12.89 -3.25
C GLY A 146 -8.33 -14.37 -3.51
N TYR A 147 -9.58 -14.79 -3.46
CA TYR A 147 -9.98 -16.18 -3.67
C TYR A 147 -10.29 -16.51 -5.14
N THR A 148 -10.92 -15.60 -5.86
CA THR A 148 -11.34 -15.83 -7.27
C THR A 148 -10.25 -15.57 -8.28
N GLY A 149 -9.18 -14.85 -7.89
CA GLY A 149 -8.17 -14.33 -8.81
C GLY A 149 -8.66 -13.07 -9.53
N ASP A 150 -7.78 -12.52 -10.39
CA ASP A 150 -8.05 -11.30 -11.13
C ASP A 150 -7.22 -11.27 -12.42
N ARG A 151 -7.89 -11.28 -13.58
CA ARG A 151 -7.23 -11.26 -14.89
C ARG A 151 -6.59 -9.93 -15.25
N SER A 152 -6.96 -8.85 -14.56
CA SER A 152 -6.40 -7.50 -14.75
C SER A 152 -5.18 -7.22 -13.85
N ALA A 153 -4.92 -8.09 -12.87
CA ALA A 153 -3.80 -8.00 -11.96
C ALA A 153 -2.63 -8.92 -12.39
N PRO A 154 -1.38 -8.54 -12.13
CA PRO A 154 -0.24 -9.38 -12.45
C PRO A 154 -0.21 -10.64 -11.57
N GLN A 155 0.39 -11.70 -12.09
CA GLN A 155 0.70 -12.92 -11.37
C GLN A 155 1.53 -12.62 -10.13
N ARG A 156 1.27 -13.32 -9.01
CA ARG A 156 1.93 -13.06 -7.71
C ARG A 156 3.13 -13.96 -7.44
N PHE A 157 3.13 -15.18 -8.00
CA PHE A 157 4.19 -16.17 -7.80
C PHE A 157 4.65 -16.72 -9.14
N GLY A 158 5.96 -16.88 -9.32
CA GLY A 158 6.52 -17.66 -10.41
C GLY A 158 6.11 -19.13 -10.29
N ASP A 159 5.99 -19.84 -11.42
CA ASP A 159 5.52 -21.24 -11.42
C ASP A 159 6.48 -22.19 -10.69
N ASP A 160 7.77 -21.86 -10.64
CA ASP A 160 8.82 -22.65 -9.97
C ASP A 160 8.96 -22.34 -8.48
N GLU A 161 8.20 -21.35 -7.96
CA GLU A 161 8.27 -20.98 -6.56
C GLU A 161 7.57 -22.01 -5.67
N VAL A 162 8.07 -22.14 -4.43
CA VAL A 162 7.43 -22.87 -3.34
C VAL A 162 7.00 -21.87 -2.28
N VAL A 163 5.70 -21.70 -2.11
CA VAL A 163 5.12 -20.70 -1.21
C VAL A 163 4.89 -21.32 0.16
N SER A 164 5.57 -20.79 1.18
CA SER A 164 5.33 -21.15 2.58
C SER A 164 4.46 -20.09 3.25
N THR A 165 3.35 -20.51 3.83
CA THR A 165 2.48 -19.64 4.66
C THR A 165 2.76 -19.80 6.14
N GLY A 166 3.53 -20.82 6.53
CA GLY A 166 3.79 -21.18 7.93
C GLY A 166 2.59 -21.81 8.68
N VAL A 167 1.43 -21.89 8.03
CA VAL A 167 0.20 -22.52 8.55
C VAL A 167 -0.14 -23.77 7.74
N LEU A 168 -0.02 -23.68 6.43
CA LEU A 168 -0.23 -24.79 5.50
C LEU A 168 1.11 -25.44 5.12
N PRO A 169 1.11 -26.69 4.67
CA PRO A 169 2.27 -27.27 4.00
C PRO A 169 2.74 -26.36 2.85
N PRO A 170 4.05 -26.36 2.52
CA PRO A 170 4.56 -25.61 1.38
C PRO A 170 3.81 -25.94 0.09
N ILE A 171 3.36 -24.91 -0.62
CA ILE A 171 2.52 -25.01 -1.82
C ILE A 171 3.41 -24.74 -3.04
N PRO A 172 3.61 -25.70 -3.96
CA PRO A 172 4.22 -25.40 -5.25
C PRO A 172 3.33 -24.44 -6.05
N ALA A 173 3.86 -23.28 -6.46
CA ALA A 173 3.08 -22.25 -7.15
C ALA A 173 2.52 -22.71 -8.52
N GLY A 174 3.12 -23.71 -9.14
CA GLY A 174 2.57 -24.39 -10.32
C GLY A 174 1.17 -25.00 -10.13
N LEU A 175 0.72 -25.20 -8.88
CA LEU A 175 -0.67 -25.60 -8.61
C LEU A 175 -1.67 -24.48 -8.94
N PHE A 176 -1.31 -23.23 -8.71
CA PHE A 176 -2.16 -22.09 -9.09
C PHE A 176 -2.36 -22.03 -10.60
N ARG A 177 -1.32 -22.35 -11.40
CA ARG A 177 -1.41 -22.43 -12.85
C ARG A 177 -2.44 -23.48 -13.30
N ARG A 178 -2.45 -24.65 -12.68
CA ARG A 178 -3.43 -25.71 -12.99
C ARG A 178 -4.86 -25.29 -12.69
N ALA A 179 -5.06 -24.45 -11.67
CA ALA A 179 -6.39 -23.96 -11.27
C ALA A 179 -6.87 -22.74 -12.07
N GLY A 180 -5.96 -21.89 -12.57
CA GLY A 180 -6.34 -20.57 -13.08
C GLY A 180 -5.71 -20.14 -14.42
N GLY A 181 -4.65 -20.80 -14.92
CA GLY A 181 -3.91 -20.36 -16.13
C GLY A 181 -2.64 -19.57 -15.81
N GLU A 182 -2.19 -18.70 -16.73
CA GLU A 182 -0.89 -18.01 -16.68
C GLU A 182 -1.03 -16.52 -16.97
N GLY A 183 -0.05 -15.73 -16.48
CA GLY A 183 0.11 -14.31 -16.83
C GLY A 183 -0.78 -13.32 -16.10
N PHE A 184 -1.58 -13.79 -15.13
CA PHE A 184 -2.45 -12.94 -14.31
C PHE A 184 -2.55 -13.50 -12.89
N GLN A 185 -3.12 -12.72 -11.96
CA GLN A 185 -3.35 -13.15 -10.59
C GLN A 185 -4.35 -14.31 -10.56
N ARG A 186 -3.86 -15.51 -10.30
CA ARG A 186 -4.65 -16.75 -10.29
C ARG A 186 -5.51 -16.85 -9.01
N PRO A 187 -6.58 -17.66 -9.02
CA PRO A 187 -7.34 -17.96 -7.80
C PRO A 187 -6.42 -18.39 -6.66
N PHE A 188 -6.70 -17.92 -5.45
CA PHE A 188 -5.98 -18.18 -4.20
C PHE A 188 -4.56 -17.59 -4.07
N GLU A 189 -3.92 -17.08 -5.11
CA GLU A 189 -2.57 -16.50 -4.99
C GLU A 189 -2.53 -15.35 -3.98
N LEU A 190 -3.40 -14.36 -4.16
CA LEU A 190 -3.44 -13.21 -3.26
C LEU A 190 -3.92 -13.60 -1.86
N ALA A 191 -4.87 -14.54 -1.75
CA ALA A 191 -5.28 -15.08 -0.45
C ALA A 191 -4.10 -15.77 0.27
N THR A 192 -3.22 -16.44 -0.48
CA THR A 192 -2.01 -17.07 0.07
C THR A 192 -0.99 -16.05 0.56
N VAL A 193 -0.77 -14.95 -0.19
CA VAL A 193 0.07 -13.82 0.27
C VAL A 193 -0.48 -13.25 1.58
N ARG A 194 -1.78 -12.95 1.62
CA ARG A 194 -2.45 -12.39 2.80
C ARG A 194 -2.42 -13.34 3.99
N LEU A 195 -2.59 -14.64 3.78
CA LEU A 195 -2.45 -15.66 4.82
C LEU A 195 -1.02 -15.71 5.39
N ARG A 196 0.00 -15.60 4.55
CA ARG A 196 1.39 -15.52 4.98
C ARG A 196 1.63 -14.29 5.84
N ASN A 197 1.16 -13.11 5.40
CA ASN A 197 1.28 -11.86 6.14
C ASN A 197 0.55 -11.94 7.49
N MET A 198 -0.69 -12.43 7.47
CA MET A 198 -1.48 -12.62 8.68
C MET A 198 -0.79 -13.56 9.68
N ASN A 199 -0.24 -14.69 9.23
CA ASN A 199 0.48 -15.62 10.09
C ASN A 199 1.73 -14.99 10.72
N GLU A 200 2.48 -14.19 9.96
CA GLU A 200 3.65 -13.45 10.47
C GLU A 200 3.24 -12.48 11.57
N VAL A 201 2.20 -11.68 11.35
CA VAL A 201 1.70 -10.71 12.33
C VAL A 201 1.18 -11.41 13.58
N LEU A 202 0.32 -12.41 13.45
CA LEU A 202 -0.31 -13.08 14.58
C LEU A 202 0.70 -13.80 15.48
N ARG A 203 1.76 -14.37 14.89
CA ARG A 203 2.85 -15.00 15.66
C ARG A 203 3.71 -14.02 16.43
N ASN A 204 3.73 -12.76 16.00
CA ASN A 204 4.59 -11.70 16.54
C ASN A 204 3.79 -10.46 16.90
N TRP A 205 2.55 -10.68 17.35
CA TRP A 205 1.56 -9.62 17.57
C TRP A 205 2.09 -8.48 18.41
N SER A 206 2.65 -8.76 19.57
CA SER A 206 3.17 -7.74 20.50
C SER A 206 4.33 -6.92 19.94
N THR A 207 5.07 -7.45 18.97
CA THR A 207 6.15 -6.73 18.29
C THR A 207 5.60 -5.78 17.24
N TYR A 208 4.59 -6.22 16.47
CA TYR A 208 3.99 -5.42 15.42
C TYR A 208 2.96 -4.42 15.92
N VAL A 209 2.30 -4.72 17.03
CA VAL A 209 1.17 -3.97 17.60
C VAL A 209 1.46 -3.69 19.09
N PRO A 210 2.37 -2.76 19.38
CA PRO A 210 2.66 -2.37 20.76
C PRO A 210 1.47 -1.64 21.42
N ASP A 211 0.58 -1.05 20.63
CA ASP A 211 -0.62 -0.34 21.07
C ASP A 211 -1.80 -0.67 20.15
N ASP A 212 -2.77 -1.42 20.64
CA ASP A 212 -3.92 -1.87 19.86
C ASP A 212 -4.97 -0.77 19.60
N ARG A 213 -4.85 0.40 20.20
CA ARG A 213 -5.74 1.54 19.95
C ARG A 213 -5.76 1.99 18.49
N PHE A 214 -4.72 1.68 17.73
CA PHE A 214 -4.54 2.12 16.36
C PHE A 214 -4.80 1.05 15.30
N ILE A 215 -5.31 -0.13 15.66
CA ILE A 215 -5.50 -1.25 14.71
C ILE A 215 -6.54 -0.97 13.61
N THR A 216 -7.39 0.04 13.77
CA THR A 216 -8.34 0.49 12.74
C THR A 216 -7.85 1.68 11.95
N GLN A 217 -6.74 2.34 12.35
CA GLN A 217 -6.21 3.49 11.64
C GLN A 217 -5.95 3.16 10.17
N ARG A 218 -6.36 4.05 9.26
CA ARG A 218 -6.09 3.91 7.82
C ARG A 218 -4.93 4.79 7.40
N GLY A 219 -4.28 4.38 6.32
CA GLY A 219 -3.12 5.04 5.77
C GLY A 219 -3.44 6.02 4.64
N GLY A 220 -2.39 6.39 3.90
CA GLY A 220 -2.52 7.23 2.73
C GLY A 220 -1.21 7.40 1.98
N THR A 221 -1.31 7.83 0.74
CA THR A 221 -0.19 8.00 -0.18
C THR A 221 -0.16 9.43 -0.70
N PHE A 222 1.02 10.05 -0.67
CA PHE A 222 1.27 11.41 -1.13
C PHE A 222 2.46 11.42 -2.07
N LEU A 223 2.29 11.96 -3.27
CA LEU A 223 3.39 12.22 -4.20
C LEU A 223 3.56 13.73 -4.35
N LEU A 224 4.73 14.23 -3.98
CA LEU A 224 5.11 15.62 -4.08
C LEU A 224 6.03 15.84 -5.27
N ASP A 225 5.92 17.00 -5.91
CA ASP A 225 6.90 17.46 -6.87
C ASP A 225 8.15 18.06 -6.18
N SER A 226 9.13 18.45 -6.97
CA SER A 226 10.39 19.06 -6.54
C SER A 226 10.21 20.39 -5.80
N ASP A 227 9.09 21.09 -6.03
CA ASP A 227 8.73 22.40 -5.44
C ASP A 227 7.73 22.27 -4.27
N ASP A 228 7.57 21.08 -3.68
CA ASP A 228 6.61 20.77 -2.62
C ASP A 228 5.14 20.77 -3.06
N SER A 229 4.83 20.95 -4.32
CA SER A 229 3.45 20.83 -4.79
C SER A 229 2.97 19.38 -4.76
N LEU A 230 1.68 19.18 -4.46
CA LEU A 230 1.09 17.86 -4.36
C LEU A 230 0.60 17.38 -5.73
N LEU A 231 1.25 16.32 -6.26
CA LEU A 231 0.92 15.69 -7.54
C LEU A 231 -0.16 14.62 -7.41
N TYR A 232 -0.13 13.87 -6.31
CA TYR A 232 -1.09 12.80 -6.06
C TYR A 232 -1.36 12.66 -4.58
N VAL A 233 -2.60 12.37 -4.24
CA VAL A 233 -3.00 11.99 -2.89
C VAL A 233 -4.06 10.89 -2.95
N TYR A 234 -3.87 9.89 -2.13
CA TYR A 234 -4.86 8.87 -1.84
C TYR A 234 -4.99 8.69 -0.33
N ARG A 235 -6.21 8.58 0.17
CA ARG A 235 -6.51 8.33 1.58
C ARG A 235 -7.33 7.06 1.68
N ASP A 236 -6.82 6.09 2.41
CA ASP A 236 -7.48 4.79 2.58
C ASP A 236 -8.77 4.95 3.36
N ARG A 237 -9.80 4.24 2.92
CA ARG A 237 -11.11 4.25 3.58
C ARG A 237 -11.50 2.90 4.18
N GLY A 238 -10.86 1.83 3.74
CA GLY A 238 -11.19 0.48 4.14
C GLY A 238 -9.98 -0.42 4.25
N ILE A 239 -10.15 -1.54 4.91
CA ILE A 239 -9.16 -2.62 4.96
C ILE A 239 -9.00 -3.19 3.55
N LEU A 240 -7.76 -3.53 3.18
CA LEU A 240 -7.38 -3.97 1.84
C LEU A 240 -7.66 -2.92 0.75
N GLY A 241 -7.52 -1.62 1.11
CA GLY A 241 -7.87 -0.51 0.24
C GLY A 241 -6.80 0.59 0.17
N PHE A 242 -5.50 0.25 0.22
CA PHE A 242 -4.38 1.20 0.25
C PHE A 242 -4.06 1.87 -1.09
N SER A 243 -4.83 1.58 -2.14
CA SER A 243 -4.71 2.22 -3.45
C SER A 243 -6.08 2.38 -4.12
N ALA A 244 -6.20 3.39 -4.98
CA ALA A 244 -7.38 3.57 -5.83
C ALA A 244 -7.60 2.39 -6.80
N THR A 245 -6.53 1.66 -7.16
CA THR A 245 -6.54 0.52 -8.08
C THR A 245 -5.77 -0.65 -7.47
N MET A 246 -6.44 -1.46 -6.66
CA MET A 246 -5.82 -2.58 -5.95
C MET A 246 -5.28 -3.70 -6.87
N GLN A 247 -5.73 -3.76 -8.12
CA GLN A 247 -5.19 -4.66 -9.14
C GLN A 247 -3.74 -4.31 -9.51
N ARG A 248 -3.45 -3.01 -9.60
CA ARG A 248 -2.13 -2.42 -9.85
C ARG A 248 -1.92 -1.27 -8.86
N PRO A 249 -1.57 -1.56 -7.59
CA PRO A 249 -1.58 -0.56 -6.52
C PRO A 249 -0.73 0.67 -6.79
N LEU A 250 0.33 0.53 -7.58
CA LEU A 250 1.27 1.59 -7.92
C LEU A 250 1.02 2.23 -9.30
N ALA A 251 -0.10 1.92 -9.98
CA ALA A 251 -0.41 2.47 -11.31
C ALA A 251 -0.47 4.01 -11.33
N PHE A 252 -0.70 4.66 -10.20
CA PHE A 252 -0.64 6.11 -10.09
C PHE A 252 0.77 6.68 -10.39
N LEU A 253 1.82 5.88 -10.33
CA LEU A 253 3.19 6.28 -10.65
C LEU A 253 3.51 6.19 -12.15
N ASP A 254 2.72 5.48 -12.95
CA ASP A 254 2.99 5.27 -14.38
C ASP A 254 3.34 6.56 -15.15
N PRO A 255 2.68 7.73 -14.92
CA PRO A 255 3.01 8.96 -15.63
C PRO A 255 4.43 9.48 -15.35
N TRP A 256 5.03 9.12 -14.23
CA TRP A 256 6.35 9.58 -13.80
C TRP A 256 7.45 8.53 -13.94
N LEU A 257 7.10 7.24 -14.03
CA LEU A 257 8.05 6.15 -14.23
C LEU A 257 8.39 5.89 -15.70
N ASN A 258 7.52 6.29 -16.63
CA ASN A 258 7.67 6.01 -18.06
C ASN A 258 8.37 7.16 -18.84
N HIS A 259 8.82 8.22 -18.16
CA HIS A 259 9.50 9.38 -18.77
C HIS A 259 11.00 9.44 -18.46
N ALA A 260 11.62 8.34 -18.04
CA ALA A 260 13.08 8.23 -17.96
C ALA A 260 13.60 7.81 -19.34
N ASP A 261 13.70 8.78 -20.27
CA ASP A 261 14.48 8.71 -21.51
C ASP A 261 15.90 9.18 -21.26
#